data_1e82ce637487fa55c51fb6582528e2d2
#
_entry.id   1e82ce637487fa55c51fb6582528e2d2
#
_cell.length_a   1.000
_cell.length_b   1.000
_cell.length_c   1.000
_cell.angle_alpha   90.00
_cell.angle_beta   90.00
_cell.angle_gamma   90.00
#
_symmetry.space_group_name_H-M   'P 1'
#
loop_
_entity.id
_entity.type
_entity.pdbx_description
1 polymer ?
#
loop_
_entity_poly.entity_id
_entity_poly.type
_entity_poly.pdbx_seq_one_letter_code
_entity_poly.pdbx_strand_id
1 'polypeptide(L)'
;ETEQAVSFYYSVENSQTGIKITFAIIYIIVVTLLLFLSTVIAITFARRLTKPIVNLIDASENISKGALDTKVPEIEADEEVKRLNSNFNSMITRLKRQQDKLLASERYEAWEVVARKLAHEIKNPLTPIQLSIDRLKEKYSSKIGEEKKQFENYLFTINRQIKDIEKLVNEFSNFARMPRPVFEKKDIEKIIDRSIKFLKISLKSEIYFKKVSKNYFINCDEDQLYRVFINLIKNADESIIEKINKDPNYKGKIDIEIIDNNDYIVILITDNGEGISDKKKAMTPYYTTKKSGTGLGLPIVNKIINEHSGELVIKNKKGTTIEIWLPIKINE
;
A
#
# COMPACT_ATOMS: atom_id res chain seq x y z
N GLU A 1 -36.29 66.18 -78.01
CA GLU A 1 -36.97 65.57 -76.87
C GLU A 1 -36.82 64.06 -76.82
N THR A 2 -36.90 63.35 -78.03
CA THR A 2 -36.79 61.89 -78.10
C THR A 2 -35.38 61.36 -77.76
N GLU A 3 -34.29 62.05 -78.11
CA GLU A 3 -32.92 61.66 -77.78
C GLU A 3 -32.57 61.75 -76.25
N GLN A 4 -33.17 62.79 -75.65
CA GLN A 4 -33.01 62.98 -74.16
C GLN A 4 -33.75 61.92 -73.36
N ALA A 5 -34.93 61.50 -73.84
CA ALA A 5 -35.68 60.44 -73.17
C ALA A 5 -35.05 59.10 -73.35
N VAL A 6 -34.44 58.82 -74.56
CA VAL A 6 -33.68 57.57 -74.77
C VAL A 6 -32.39 57.52 -73.96
N SER A 7 -31.64 58.60 -73.91
CA SER A 7 -30.43 58.66 -73.04
C SER A 7 -30.75 58.50 -71.55
N PHE A 8 -31.84 59.07 -71.13
CA PHE A 8 -32.28 58.92 -69.74
C PHE A 8 -32.71 57.45 -69.42
N TYR A 9 -33.41 56.81 -70.35
CA TYR A 9 -33.81 55.41 -70.24
C TYR A 9 -32.56 54.50 -70.05
N TYR A 10 -31.56 54.63 -70.98
CA TYR A 10 -30.34 53.87 -70.89
C TYR A 10 -29.50 54.18 -69.62
N SER A 11 -29.51 55.39 -69.10
CA SER A 11 -28.84 55.74 -67.82
C SER A 11 -29.49 55.07 -66.62
N VAL A 12 -30.81 55.01 -66.59
CA VAL A 12 -31.60 54.32 -65.57
C VAL A 12 -31.40 52.81 -65.62
N GLU A 13 -31.41 52.22 -66.84
CA GLU A 13 -31.20 50.80 -67.02
C GLU A 13 -29.78 50.37 -66.63
N ASN A 14 -28.78 51.13 -67.00
CA ASN A 14 -27.37 50.92 -66.56
C ASN A 14 -27.21 51.07 -65.03
N SER A 15 -27.90 52.08 -64.43
CA SER A 15 -27.91 52.24 -62.98
C SER A 15 -28.55 51.07 -62.26
N GLN A 16 -29.68 50.56 -62.76
CA GLN A 16 -30.32 49.35 -62.23
C GLN A 16 -29.44 48.10 -62.34
N THR A 17 -28.77 47.96 -63.50
CA THR A 17 -27.84 46.82 -63.71
C THR A 17 -26.65 46.91 -62.78
N GLY A 18 -26.05 48.07 -62.57
CA GLY A 18 -24.99 48.30 -61.60
C GLY A 18 -25.39 47.97 -60.16
N ILE A 19 -26.60 48.37 -59.80
CA ILE A 19 -27.17 48.06 -58.45
C ILE A 19 -27.33 46.53 -58.31
N LYS A 20 -27.86 45.81 -59.31
CA LYS A 20 -28.03 44.35 -59.28
C LYS A 20 -26.69 43.65 -59.12
N ILE A 21 -25.67 44.07 -59.88
CA ILE A 21 -24.31 43.51 -59.79
C ILE A 21 -23.71 43.74 -58.38
N THR A 22 -23.86 44.92 -57.85
CA THR A 22 -23.38 45.26 -56.46
C THR A 22 -24.06 44.37 -55.44
N PHE A 23 -25.37 44.20 -55.49
CA PHE A 23 -26.08 43.29 -54.58
C PHE A 23 -25.64 41.83 -54.76
N ALA A 24 -25.43 41.38 -56.01
CA ALA A 24 -24.91 40.01 -56.27
C ALA A 24 -23.53 39.78 -55.69
N ILE A 25 -22.63 40.81 -55.78
CA ILE A 25 -21.28 40.70 -55.19
C ILE A 25 -21.37 40.68 -53.65
N ILE A 26 -22.18 41.58 -53.07
CA ILE A 26 -22.38 41.59 -51.61
C ILE A 26 -22.95 40.23 -51.16
N TYR A 27 -23.93 39.69 -51.86
CA TYR A 27 -24.50 38.38 -51.53
C TYR A 27 -23.47 37.25 -51.57
N ILE A 28 -22.64 37.20 -52.62
CA ILE A 28 -21.56 36.23 -52.73
C ILE A 28 -20.56 36.36 -51.57
N ILE A 29 -20.17 37.60 -51.22
CA ILE A 29 -19.26 37.84 -50.12
C ILE A 29 -19.87 37.34 -48.79
N VAL A 30 -21.15 37.69 -48.54
CA VAL A 30 -21.83 37.25 -47.29
C VAL A 30 -21.95 35.71 -47.23
N VAL A 31 -22.38 35.08 -48.30
CA VAL A 31 -22.48 33.61 -48.38
C VAL A 31 -21.12 32.94 -48.14
N THR A 32 -20.06 33.45 -48.80
CA THR A 32 -18.71 32.91 -48.64
C THR A 32 -18.20 33.07 -47.16
N LEU A 33 -18.48 34.21 -46.56
CA LEU A 33 -18.11 34.50 -45.16
C LEU A 33 -18.88 33.59 -44.21
N LEU A 34 -20.18 33.34 -44.42
CA LEU A 34 -20.98 32.41 -43.64
C LEU A 34 -20.50 30.97 -43.78
N LEU A 35 -20.15 30.51 -44.98
CA LEU A 35 -19.58 29.19 -45.21
C LEU A 35 -18.22 29.03 -44.50
N PHE A 36 -17.36 30.04 -44.62
CA PHE A 36 -16.08 30.01 -43.92
C PHE A 36 -16.28 29.94 -42.41
N LEU A 37 -17.15 30.79 -41.83
CA LEU A 37 -17.45 30.79 -40.38
C LEU A 37 -18.02 29.43 -39.94
N SER A 38 -18.98 28.88 -40.70
CA SER A 38 -19.55 27.53 -40.43
C SER A 38 -18.50 26.43 -40.44
N THR A 39 -17.55 26.47 -41.38
CA THR A 39 -16.45 25.51 -41.47
C THR A 39 -15.52 25.59 -40.25
N VAL A 40 -15.16 26.82 -39.83
CA VAL A 40 -14.32 27.03 -38.63
C VAL A 40 -15.00 26.51 -37.37
N ILE A 41 -16.29 26.80 -37.20
CA ILE A 41 -17.08 26.32 -36.09
C ILE A 41 -17.14 24.79 -36.07
N ALA A 42 -17.42 24.17 -37.23
CA ALA A 42 -17.52 22.71 -37.38
C ALA A 42 -16.20 22.02 -37.05
N ILE A 43 -15.06 22.53 -37.50
CA ILE A 43 -13.73 21.97 -37.21
C ILE A 43 -13.39 22.12 -35.71
N THR A 44 -13.71 23.27 -35.13
CA THR A 44 -13.44 23.52 -33.70
C THR A 44 -14.27 22.60 -32.81
N PHE A 45 -15.56 22.45 -33.14
CA PHE A 45 -16.46 21.54 -32.44
C PHE A 45 -16.03 20.08 -32.58
N ALA A 46 -15.68 19.65 -33.80
CA ALA A 46 -15.19 18.29 -34.02
C ALA A 46 -13.91 17.99 -33.20
N ARG A 47 -12.96 18.91 -33.13
CA ARG A 47 -11.75 18.74 -32.32
C ARG A 47 -12.03 18.69 -30.81
N ARG A 48 -12.96 19.51 -30.31
CA ARG A 48 -13.30 19.55 -28.88
C ARG A 48 -14.03 18.30 -28.39
N LEU A 49 -14.86 17.67 -29.20
CA LEU A 49 -15.63 16.48 -28.83
C LEU A 49 -14.98 15.17 -29.26
N THR A 50 -14.51 15.06 -30.50
CA THR A 50 -14.06 13.80 -31.07
C THR A 50 -12.72 13.34 -30.49
N LYS A 51 -11.76 14.24 -30.34
CA LYS A 51 -10.42 13.89 -29.84
C LYS A 51 -10.43 13.30 -28.42
N PRO A 52 -11.13 13.87 -27.44
CA PRO A 52 -11.28 13.27 -26.12
C PRO A 52 -11.91 11.87 -26.14
N ILE A 53 -12.95 11.68 -26.96
CA ILE A 53 -13.65 10.39 -27.07
C ILE A 53 -12.71 9.32 -27.65
N VAL A 54 -11.95 9.63 -28.70
CA VAL A 54 -10.97 8.71 -29.28
C VAL A 54 -9.93 8.32 -28.25
N ASN A 55 -9.40 9.26 -27.45
CA ASN A 55 -8.44 8.95 -26.41
C ASN A 55 -9.02 8.03 -25.30
N LEU A 56 -10.32 8.18 -24.97
CA LEU A 56 -11.02 7.27 -24.06
C LEU A 56 -11.17 5.86 -24.65
N ILE A 57 -11.48 5.76 -25.95
CA ILE A 57 -11.58 4.47 -26.66
C ILE A 57 -10.21 3.76 -26.67
N ASP A 58 -9.15 4.48 -27.04
CA ASP A 58 -7.78 3.93 -27.05
C ASP A 58 -7.33 3.50 -25.65
N ALA A 59 -7.62 4.30 -24.64
CA ALA A 59 -7.33 3.94 -23.24
C ALA A 59 -8.13 2.70 -22.80
N SER A 60 -9.41 2.60 -23.18
CA SER A 60 -10.26 1.44 -22.88
C SER A 60 -9.76 0.18 -23.55
N GLU A 61 -9.29 0.27 -24.81
CA GLU A 61 -8.69 -0.86 -25.52
C GLU A 61 -7.39 -1.32 -24.87
N ASN A 62 -6.52 -0.40 -24.46
CA ASN A 62 -5.29 -0.73 -23.74
C ASN A 62 -5.57 -1.40 -22.38
N ILE A 63 -6.60 -0.93 -21.66
CA ILE A 63 -7.04 -1.54 -20.41
C ILE A 63 -7.56 -2.96 -20.64
N SER A 64 -8.32 -3.18 -21.72
CA SER A 64 -8.84 -4.52 -22.05
C SER A 64 -7.71 -5.53 -22.35
N LYS A 65 -6.56 -5.03 -22.84
CA LYS A 65 -5.32 -5.80 -23.05
C LYS A 65 -4.48 -5.95 -21.77
N GLY A 66 -4.94 -5.45 -20.64
CA GLY A 66 -4.26 -5.56 -19.33
C GLY A 66 -3.30 -4.41 -19.00
N ALA A 67 -3.18 -3.39 -19.83
CA ALA A 67 -2.29 -2.24 -19.59
C ALA A 67 -2.94 -1.20 -18.67
N LEU A 68 -3.07 -1.50 -17.37
CA LEU A 68 -3.68 -0.63 -16.35
C LEU A 68 -2.80 0.58 -15.94
N ASP A 69 -1.61 0.73 -16.52
CA ASP A 69 -0.78 1.92 -16.33
C ASP A 69 -1.14 3.07 -17.28
N THR A 70 -2.07 2.83 -18.19
CA THR A 70 -2.53 3.80 -19.18
C THR A 70 -3.36 4.88 -18.47
N LYS A 71 -3.01 6.15 -18.69
CA LYS A 71 -3.82 7.29 -18.24
C LYS A 71 -4.33 8.03 -19.48
N VAL A 72 -5.57 8.47 -19.43
CA VAL A 72 -6.11 9.40 -20.42
C VAL A 72 -5.47 10.75 -20.19
N PRO A 73 -4.83 11.35 -21.21
CA PRO A 73 -4.19 12.66 -21.07
C PRO A 73 -5.22 13.74 -20.75
N GLU A 74 -4.84 14.71 -19.93
CA GLU A 74 -5.63 15.91 -19.70
C GLU A 74 -5.60 16.75 -20.97
N ILE A 75 -6.79 17.07 -21.50
CA ILE A 75 -6.96 17.85 -22.72
C ILE A 75 -7.81 19.09 -22.37
N GLU A 76 -7.55 20.20 -23.08
CA GLU A 76 -8.48 21.34 -23.08
C GLU A 76 -9.79 20.90 -23.74
N ALA A 77 -10.78 20.64 -22.93
CA ALA A 77 -12.12 20.23 -23.30
C ALA A 77 -13.16 20.93 -22.42
N ASP A 78 -14.42 20.77 -22.75
CA ASP A 78 -15.53 21.27 -21.95
C ASP A 78 -15.56 20.57 -20.56
N GLU A 79 -16.16 21.21 -19.56
CA GLU A 79 -16.11 20.78 -18.14
C GLU A 79 -16.65 19.35 -17.96
N GLU A 80 -17.68 18.98 -18.71
CA GLU A 80 -18.27 17.64 -18.69
C GLU A 80 -17.29 16.58 -19.18
N VAL A 81 -16.52 16.89 -20.22
CA VAL A 81 -15.50 15.98 -20.75
C VAL A 81 -14.30 15.85 -19.84
N LYS A 82 -13.87 16.94 -19.19
CA LYS A 82 -12.82 16.90 -18.16
C LYS A 82 -13.24 16.04 -16.98
N ARG A 83 -14.49 16.18 -16.52
CA ARG A 83 -15.07 15.37 -15.45
C ARG A 83 -15.13 13.90 -15.85
N LEU A 84 -15.50 13.58 -17.09
CA LEU A 84 -15.51 12.21 -17.61
C LEU A 84 -14.10 11.61 -17.60
N ASN A 85 -13.08 12.34 -18.08
CA ASN A 85 -11.69 11.90 -18.08
C ASN A 85 -11.17 11.65 -16.65
N SER A 86 -11.46 12.56 -15.72
CA SER A 86 -11.06 12.42 -14.32
C SER A 86 -11.69 11.18 -13.66
N ASN A 87 -13.00 10.98 -13.89
CA ASN A 87 -13.70 9.79 -13.39
C ASN A 87 -13.14 8.50 -14.00
N PHE A 88 -12.82 8.50 -15.30
CA PHE A 88 -12.23 7.36 -15.98
C PHE A 88 -10.83 7.04 -15.43
N ASN A 89 -9.97 8.04 -15.26
CA ASN A 89 -8.64 7.85 -14.65
C ASN A 89 -8.73 7.35 -13.19
N SER A 90 -9.73 7.82 -12.44
CA SER A 90 -10.00 7.33 -11.08
C SER A 90 -10.44 5.87 -11.10
N MET A 91 -11.28 5.47 -12.06
CA MET A 91 -11.69 4.08 -12.23
C MET A 91 -10.50 3.18 -12.58
N ILE A 92 -9.62 3.59 -13.50
CA ILE A 92 -8.39 2.84 -13.85
C ILE A 92 -7.52 2.64 -12.61
N THR A 93 -7.28 3.72 -11.85
CA THR A 93 -6.48 3.65 -10.61
C THR A 93 -7.08 2.66 -9.61
N ARG A 94 -8.40 2.64 -9.50
CA ARG A 94 -9.14 1.71 -8.64
C ARG A 94 -9.01 0.26 -9.12
N LEU A 95 -9.17 0.01 -10.42
CA LEU A 95 -9.00 -1.30 -11.04
C LEU A 95 -7.58 -1.84 -10.83
N LYS A 96 -6.57 -1.03 -11.07
CA LYS A 96 -5.17 -1.40 -10.83
C LYS A 96 -4.95 -1.79 -9.37
N ARG A 97 -5.43 -0.97 -8.43
CA ARG A 97 -5.31 -1.27 -6.99
C ARG A 97 -6.03 -2.56 -6.60
N GLN A 98 -7.17 -2.87 -7.23
CA GLN A 98 -7.87 -4.14 -6.99
C GLN A 98 -7.11 -5.33 -7.58
N GLN A 99 -6.56 -5.19 -8.78
CA GLN A 99 -5.72 -6.23 -9.40
C GLN A 99 -4.47 -6.52 -8.58
N ASP A 100 -3.76 -5.48 -8.12
CA ASP A 100 -2.58 -5.63 -7.27
C ASP A 100 -2.92 -6.35 -5.95
N LYS A 101 -4.08 -6.04 -5.36
CA LYS A 101 -4.58 -6.74 -4.16
C LYS A 101 -4.89 -8.21 -4.44
N LEU A 102 -5.54 -8.53 -5.57
CA LEU A 102 -5.83 -9.91 -5.96
C LEU A 102 -4.56 -10.71 -6.19
N LEU A 103 -3.60 -10.17 -6.96
CA LEU A 103 -2.32 -10.82 -7.20
C LEU A 103 -1.52 -11.05 -5.92
N ALA A 104 -1.56 -10.09 -4.99
CA ALA A 104 -0.96 -10.25 -3.68
C ALA A 104 -1.65 -11.37 -2.89
N SER A 105 -2.98 -11.43 -2.91
CA SER A 105 -3.75 -12.49 -2.24
C SER A 105 -3.45 -13.88 -2.80
N GLU A 106 -3.46 -14.04 -4.14
CA GLU A 106 -3.13 -15.31 -4.80
C GLU A 106 -1.70 -15.78 -4.47
N ARG A 107 -0.74 -14.85 -4.47
CA ARG A 107 0.64 -15.17 -4.05
C ARG A 107 0.69 -15.63 -2.60
N TYR A 108 -0.07 -14.98 -1.70
CA TYR A 108 -0.12 -15.40 -0.30
C TYR A 108 -0.76 -16.78 -0.14
N GLU A 109 -1.86 -17.08 -0.84
CA GLU A 109 -2.51 -18.40 -0.78
C GLU A 109 -1.60 -19.51 -1.29
N ALA A 110 -0.96 -19.33 -2.44
CA ALA A 110 0.02 -20.28 -2.97
C ALA A 110 1.18 -20.49 -1.99
N TRP A 111 1.66 -19.40 -1.39
CA TRP A 111 2.75 -19.43 -0.42
C TRP A 111 2.34 -20.13 0.88
N GLU A 112 1.11 -20.00 1.33
CA GLU A 112 0.57 -20.68 2.51
C GLU A 112 0.70 -22.21 2.39
N VAL A 113 0.28 -22.75 1.25
CA VAL A 113 0.34 -24.21 0.99
C VAL A 113 1.79 -24.70 1.02
N VAL A 114 2.69 -24.01 0.33
CA VAL A 114 4.12 -24.35 0.27
C VAL A 114 4.76 -24.27 1.66
N ALA A 115 4.50 -23.19 2.40
CA ALA A 115 5.07 -22.97 3.71
C ALA A 115 4.64 -24.03 4.73
N ARG A 116 3.36 -24.42 4.68
CA ARG A 116 2.82 -25.48 5.54
C ARG A 116 3.53 -26.82 5.27
N LYS A 117 3.65 -27.18 4.00
CA LYS A 117 4.32 -28.43 3.59
C LYS A 117 5.78 -28.43 4.01
N LEU A 118 6.51 -27.35 3.72
CA LEU A 118 7.92 -27.23 4.10
C LEU A 118 8.12 -27.27 5.63
N ALA A 119 7.24 -26.61 6.40
CA ALA A 119 7.33 -26.65 7.86
C ALA A 119 7.20 -28.08 8.40
N HIS A 120 6.26 -28.87 7.89
CA HIS A 120 6.14 -30.28 8.25
C HIS A 120 7.34 -31.12 7.80
N GLU A 121 7.82 -30.94 6.58
CA GLU A 121 8.97 -31.66 6.04
C GLU A 121 10.29 -31.32 6.76
N ILE A 122 10.45 -30.11 7.28
CA ILE A 122 11.63 -29.74 8.09
C ILE A 122 11.50 -30.24 9.53
N LYS A 123 10.31 -30.21 10.14
CA LYS A 123 10.12 -30.76 11.50
C LYS A 123 10.39 -32.25 11.58
N ASN A 124 10.04 -32.99 10.53
CA ASN A 124 10.17 -34.45 10.51
C ASN A 124 11.61 -34.95 10.78
N PRO A 125 12.68 -34.40 10.16
CA PRO A 125 14.05 -34.80 10.48
C PRO A 125 14.59 -34.20 11.78
N LEU A 126 14.06 -33.02 12.23
CA LEU A 126 14.56 -32.36 13.45
C LEU A 126 14.29 -33.19 14.71
N THR A 127 13.12 -33.82 14.82
CA THR A 127 12.76 -34.65 15.97
C THR A 127 13.70 -35.87 16.16
N PRO A 128 13.99 -36.70 15.14
CA PRO A 128 14.98 -37.79 15.27
C PRO A 128 16.39 -37.29 15.60
N ILE A 129 16.82 -36.15 15.05
CA ILE A 129 18.13 -35.56 15.36
C ILE A 129 18.20 -35.16 16.83
N GLN A 130 17.15 -34.47 17.35
CA GLN A 130 17.07 -34.11 18.75
C GLN A 130 17.17 -35.32 19.67
N LEU A 131 16.38 -36.36 19.39
CA LEU A 131 16.43 -37.64 20.14
C LEU A 131 17.81 -38.32 20.09
N SER A 132 18.47 -38.25 18.96
CA SER A 132 19.82 -38.84 18.80
C SER A 132 20.84 -38.11 19.66
N ILE A 133 20.77 -36.78 19.74
CA ILE A 133 21.62 -35.94 20.57
C ILE A 133 21.35 -36.20 22.05
N ASP A 134 20.10 -36.33 22.47
CA ASP A 134 19.75 -36.61 23.85
C ASP A 134 20.25 -38.00 24.25
N ARG A 135 20.15 -39.02 23.38
CA ARG A 135 20.71 -40.34 23.60
C ARG A 135 22.26 -40.34 23.65
N LEU A 136 22.93 -39.56 22.80
CA LEU A 136 24.37 -39.36 22.86
C LEU A 136 24.80 -38.77 24.19
N LYS A 137 24.08 -37.75 24.64
CA LYS A 137 24.32 -37.13 25.95
C LYS A 137 24.19 -38.15 27.08
N GLU A 138 23.07 -38.87 27.13
CA GLU A 138 22.79 -39.86 28.17
C GLU A 138 23.83 -40.99 28.19
N LYS A 139 24.17 -41.53 27.01
CA LYS A 139 25.04 -42.71 26.90
C LYS A 139 26.53 -42.40 27.13
N TYR A 140 27.00 -41.22 26.75
CA TYR A 140 28.44 -40.93 26.70
C TYR A 140 28.92 -39.89 27.71
N SER A 141 28.06 -38.99 28.28
CA SER A 141 28.48 -37.96 29.25
C SER A 141 29.19 -38.52 30.49
N SER A 142 28.85 -39.73 30.91
CA SER A 142 29.52 -40.42 32.06
C SER A 142 30.76 -41.19 31.66
N LYS A 143 31.00 -41.46 30.36
CA LYS A 143 32.08 -42.29 29.86
C LYS A 143 33.26 -41.48 29.31
N ILE A 144 33.04 -40.22 29.01
CA ILE A 144 34.07 -39.30 28.51
C ILE A 144 34.76 -38.66 29.72
N GLY A 145 36.04 -38.92 29.91
CA GLY A 145 36.83 -38.41 31.02
C GLY A 145 37.07 -36.89 30.98
N GLU A 146 38.30 -36.44 30.75
CA GLU A 146 38.68 -35.02 30.80
C GLU A 146 38.00 -34.19 29.72
N GLU A 147 37.57 -34.73 28.60
CA GLU A 147 36.88 -34.02 27.49
C GLU A 147 35.37 -33.87 27.69
N LYS A 148 34.81 -34.30 28.80
CA LYS A 148 33.37 -34.25 29.10
C LYS A 148 32.78 -32.86 28.92
N LYS A 149 33.43 -31.82 29.43
CA LYS A 149 32.97 -30.45 29.33
C LYS A 149 32.90 -29.95 27.90
N GLN A 150 33.85 -30.31 27.07
CA GLN A 150 33.89 -29.96 25.66
C GLN A 150 32.80 -30.68 24.87
N PHE A 151 32.59 -31.96 25.11
CA PHE A 151 31.51 -32.75 24.53
C PHE A 151 30.14 -32.19 24.87
N GLU A 152 29.87 -31.87 26.13
CA GLU A 152 28.63 -31.26 26.56
C GLU A 152 28.40 -29.88 25.91
N ASN A 153 29.44 -29.07 25.71
CA ASN A 153 29.37 -27.80 24.97
C ASN A 153 29.01 -28.00 23.51
N TYR A 154 29.53 -29.02 22.84
CA TYR A 154 29.16 -29.35 21.46
C TYR A 154 27.68 -29.75 21.37
N LEU A 155 27.22 -30.65 22.23
CA LEU A 155 25.81 -31.07 22.28
C LEU A 155 24.88 -29.89 22.60
N PHE A 156 25.25 -29.02 23.53
CA PHE A 156 24.52 -27.81 23.86
C PHE A 156 24.41 -26.89 22.64
N THR A 157 25.49 -26.69 21.92
CA THR A 157 25.53 -25.87 20.72
C THR A 157 24.60 -26.42 19.63
N ILE A 158 24.67 -27.74 19.36
CA ILE A 158 23.80 -28.38 18.36
C ILE A 158 22.35 -28.31 18.77
N ASN A 159 22.01 -28.59 20.04
CA ASN A 159 20.65 -28.48 20.55
C ASN A 159 20.08 -27.07 20.44
N ARG A 160 20.90 -26.05 20.69
CA ARG A 160 20.51 -24.66 20.50
C ARG A 160 20.18 -24.38 19.04
N GLN A 161 21.01 -24.84 18.09
CA GLN A 161 20.76 -24.62 16.65
C GLN A 161 19.49 -25.34 16.18
N ILE A 162 19.21 -26.56 16.68
CA ILE A 162 17.95 -27.26 16.38
C ILE A 162 16.75 -26.47 16.86
N LYS A 163 16.78 -25.97 18.09
CA LYS A 163 15.71 -25.13 18.64
C LYS A 163 15.53 -23.82 17.87
N ASP A 164 16.62 -23.21 17.39
CA ASP A 164 16.57 -22.00 16.57
C ASP A 164 15.91 -22.30 15.21
N ILE A 165 16.24 -23.44 14.57
CA ILE A 165 15.60 -23.88 13.33
C ILE A 165 14.12 -24.20 13.58
N GLU A 166 13.79 -24.91 14.65
CA GLU A 166 12.41 -25.23 15.00
C GLU A 166 11.56 -23.96 15.22
N LYS A 167 12.13 -22.95 15.89
CA LYS A 167 11.50 -21.66 16.08
C LYS A 167 11.25 -20.96 14.74
N LEU A 168 12.25 -20.91 13.85
CA LEU A 168 12.11 -20.34 12.50
C LEU A 168 11.02 -21.03 11.70
N VAL A 169 10.99 -22.37 11.71
CA VAL A 169 9.98 -23.17 11.01
C VAL A 169 8.58 -22.93 11.57
N ASN A 170 8.45 -22.81 12.89
CA ASN A 170 7.18 -22.51 13.54
C ASN A 170 6.67 -21.11 13.20
N GLU A 171 7.55 -20.09 13.22
CA GLU A 171 7.19 -18.70 12.82
C GLU A 171 6.78 -18.65 11.35
N PHE A 172 7.49 -19.39 10.48
CA PHE A 172 7.17 -19.52 9.07
C PHE A 172 5.79 -20.16 8.85
N SER A 173 5.54 -21.30 9.51
CA SER A 173 4.24 -21.97 9.45
C SER A 173 3.09 -21.11 9.98
N ASN A 174 3.33 -20.38 11.07
CA ASN A 174 2.34 -19.47 11.68
C ASN A 174 2.07 -18.23 10.82
N PHE A 175 3.07 -17.77 10.06
CA PHE A 175 2.89 -16.70 9.08
C PHE A 175 2.01 -17.16 7.92
N ALA A 176 2.27 -18.37 7.42
CA ALA A 176 1.50 -18.95 6.32
C ALA A 176 0.06 -19.34 6.73
N ARG A 177 -0.15 -19.72 7.99
CA ARG A 177 -1.44 -20.23 8.51
C ARG A 177 -2.30 -19.15 9.17
N MET A 178 -2.13 -17.87 8.85
CA MET A 178 -2.98 -16.86 9.48
C MET A 178 -4.47 -17.09 9.11
N PRO A 179 -5.35 -17.37 10.09
CA PRO A 179 -6.78 -17.53 9.82
C PRO A 179 -7.37 -16.20 9.32
N ARG A 180 -8.45 -16.28 8.58
CA ARG A 180 -9.23 -15.08 8.20
C ARG A 180 -9.66 -14.35 9.46
N PRO A 181 -9.60 -13.00 9.47
CA PRO A 181 -9.96 -12.22 10.64
C PRO A 181 -11.44 -12.41 11.01
N VAL A 182 -11.71 -12.53 12.31
CA VAL A 182 -13.06 -12.52 12.87
C VAL A 182 -13.31 -11.12 13.44
N PHE A 183 -14.09 -10.33 12.71
CA PHE A 183 -14.35 -8.95 13.07
C PHE A 183 -15.39 -8.82 14.17
N GLU A 184 -15.01 -8.16 15.25
CA GLU A 184 -15.89 -7.79 16.36
C GLU A 184 -15.62 -6.34 16.77
N LYS A 185 -16.63 -5.68 17.35
CA LYS A 185 -16.47 -4.32 17.88
C LYS A 185 -15.66 -4.35 19.16
N LYS A 186 -14.41 -3.92 19.09
CA LYS A 186 -13.43 -3.93 20.20
C LYS A 186 -12.88 -2.55 20.50
N ASP A 187 -12.47 -2.36 21.73
CA ASP A 187 -11.81 -1.15 22.22
C ASP A 187 -10.30 -1.27 21.94
N ILE A 188 -9.79 -0.44 21.03
CA ILE A 188 -8.39 -0.48 20.58
C ILE A 188 -7.42 -0.14 21.71
N GLU A 189 -7.81 0.75 22.64
CA GLU A 189 -6.97 1.11 23.78
C GLU A 189 -6.69 -0.10 24.69
N LYS A 190 -7.70 -0.94 24.91
CA LYS A 190 -7.56 -2.16 25.72
C LYS A 190 -6.62 -3.17 25.07
N ILE A 191 -6.65 -3.30 23.73
CA ILE A 191 -5.76 -4.21 22.99
C ILE A 191 -4.31 -3.76 23.14
N ILE A 192 -4.06 -2.45 22.99
CA ILE A 192 -2.72 -1.87 23.16
C ILE A 192 -2.24 -2.04 24.62
N ASP A 193 -3.08 -1.71 25.60
CA ASP A 193 -2.75 -1.84 27.03
C ASP A 193 -2.43 -3.29 27.41
N ARG A 194 -3.21 -4.26 26.92
CA ARG A 194 -2.93 -5.71 27.08
C ARG A 194 -1.57 -6.09 26.50
N SER A 195 -1.23 -5.58 25.32
CA SER A 195 0.06 -5.85 24.66
C SER A 195 1.25 -5.27 25.44
N ILE A 196 1.11 -4.04 25.94
CA ILE A 196 2.11 -3.39 26.78
C ILE A 196 2.32 -4.18 28.09
N LYS A 197 1.25 -4.54 28.78
CA LYS A 197 1.32 -5.31 30.04
C LYS A 197 2.03 -6.64 29.86
N PHE A 198 1.75 -7.34 28.75
CA PHE A 198 2.40 -8.62 28.46
C PHE A 198 3.92 -8.47 28.25
N LEU A 199 4.33 -7.43 27.53
CA LEU A 199 5.74 -7.23 27.20
C LEU A 199 6.55 -6.55 28.32
N LYS A 200 5.90 -5.83 29.25
CA LYS A 200 6.54 -4.98 30.25
C LYS A 200 7.66 -5.66 31.07
N ILE A 201 7.54 -6.96 31.30
CA ILE A 201 8.53 -7.73 32.08
C ILE A 201 9.80 -8.03 31.26
N SER A 202 9.67 -8.11 29.93
CA SER A 202 10.77 -8.54 29.04
C SER A 202 11.48 -7.40 28.32
N LEU A 203 10.90 -6.20 28.35
CA LEU A 203 11.45 -5.02 27.66
C LEU A 203 12.55 -4.34 28.49
N LYS A 204 13.54 -3.80 27.79
CA LYS A 204 14.59 -2.94 28.35
C LYS A 204 14.29 -1.45 28.22
N SER A 205 13.35 -1.09 27.34
CA SER A 205 12.96 0.28 27.08
C SER A 205 11.76 0.70 27.92
N GLU A 206 11.68 1.99 28.24
CA GLU A 206 10.51 2.58 28.89
C GLU A 206 9.41 2.82 27.86
N ILE A 207 8.17 2.42 28.18
CA ILE A 207 7.01 2.65 27.31
C ILE A 207 6.13 3.74 27.91
N TYR A 208 5.81 4.73 27.09
CA TYR A 208 4.87 5.79 27.39
C TYR A 208 3.64 5.67 26.49
N PHE A 209 2.51 5.31 27.09
CA PHE A 209 1.25 5.22 26.38
C PHE A 209 0.37 6.42 26.74
N LYS A 210 0.14 7.30 25.78
CA LYS A 210 -0.73 8.46 25.92
C LYS A 210 -2.17 8.01 25.72
N LYS A 211 -2.85 7.76 26.82
CA LYS A 211 -4.27 7.41 26.82
C LYS A 211 -5.12 8.61 26.41
N VAL A 212 -6.19 8.34 25.67
CA VAL A 212 -7.14 9.36 25.23
C VAL A 212 -8.38 9.29 26.11
N SER A 213 -9.02 10.43 26.35
CA SER A 213 -10.22 10.51 27.22
C SER A 213 -11.47 9.86 26.61
N LYS A 214 -11.41 9.40 25.35
CA LYS A 214 -12.52 8.81 24.60
C LYS A 214 -12.21 7.36 24.23
N ASN A 215 -13.14 6.44 24.52
CA ASN A 215 -13.00 5.05 24.08
C ASN A 215 -13.19 4.94 22.58
N TYR A 216 -12.24 4.30 21.91
CA TYR A 216 -12.27 4.07 20.45
C TYR A 216 -12.63 2.62 20.15
N PHE A 217 -13.87 2.42 19.73
CA PHE A 217 -14.35 1.12 19.27
C PHE A 217 -14.18 1.03 17.76
N ILE A 218 -13.49 -0.01 17.31
CA ILE A 218 -13.33 -0.36 15.89
C ILE A 218 -13.81 -1.79 15.66
N ASN A 219 -14.20 -2.09 14.42
CA ASN A 219 -14.50 -3.46 14.02
C ASN A 219 -13.20 -4.15 13.63
N CYS A 220 -12.72 -5.09 14.45
CA CYS A 220 -11.40 -5.71 14.28
C CYS A 220 -11.35 -7.12 14.87
N ASP A 221 -10.35 -7.89 14.45
CA ASP A 221 -9.93 -9.12 15.13
C ASP A 221 -8.95 -8.77 16.25
N GLU A 222 -9.39 -9.00 17.50
CA GLU A 222 -8.61 -8.64 18.71
C GLU A 222 -7.27 -9.35 18.77
N ASP A 223 -7.22 -10.65 18.46
CA ASP A 223 -5.99 -11.45 18.58
C ASP A 223 -4.99 -11.10 17.47
N GLN A 224 -5.48 -10.80 16.28
CA GLN A 224 -4.62 -10.34 15.19
C GLN A 224 -4.04 -8.95 15.50
N LEU A 225 -4.82 -7.98 15.98
CA LEU A 225 -4.28 -6.66 16.36
C LEU A 225 -3.39 -6.75 17.59
N TYR A 226 -3.69 -7.60 18.56
CA TYR A 226 -2.78 -7.89 19.68
C TYR A 226 -1.41 -8.34 19.16
N ARG A 227 -1.39 -9.26 18.17
CA ARG A 227 -0.17 -9.73 17.52
C ARG A 227 0.58 -8.60 16.79
N VAL A 228 -0.13 -7.67 16.16
CA VAL A 228 0.45 -6.47 15.54
C VAL A 228 1.23 -5.65 16.58
N PHE A 229 0.59 -5.30 17.69
CA PHE A 229 1.22 -4.48 18.71
C PHE A 229 2.40 -5.18 19.39
N ILE A 230 2.29 -6.48 19.67
CA ILE A 230 3.42 -7.27 20.20
C ILE A 230 4.62 -7.21 19.26
N ASN A 231 4.43 -7.41 17.94
CA ASN A 231 5.50 -7.37 16.97
C ASN A 231 6.15 -5.98 16.87
N LEU A 232 5.35 -4.92 16.86
CA LEU A 232 5.86 -3.57 16.69
C LEU A 232 6.61 -3.08 17.94
N ILE A 233 6.06 -3.31 19.14
CA ILE A 233 6.70 -2.93 20.40
C ILE A 233 8.02 -3.70 20.59
N LYS A 234 8.02 -5.00 20.26
CA LYS A 234 9.23 -5.81 20.33
C LYS A 234 10.29 -5.34 19.33
N ASN A 235 9.90 -5.02 18.08
CA ASN A 235 10.83 -4.49 17.09
C ASN A 235 11.43 -3.14 17.52
N ALA A 236 10.65 -2.29 18.17
CA ALA A 236 11.10 -1.01 18.73
C ALA A 236 12.14 -1.22 19.83
N ASP A 237 11.85 -2.10 20.80
CA ASP A 237 12.77 -2.43 21.89
C ASP A 237 14.08 -3.06 21.37
N GLU A 238 14.02 -3.98 20.44
CA GLU A 238 15.19 -4.59 19.80
C GLU A 238 16.07 -3.54 19.09
N SER A 239 15.46 -2.58 18.37
CA SER A 239 16.19 -1.47 17.74
C SER A 239 16.86 -0.55 18.76
N ILE A 240 16.24 -0.36 19.90
CA ILE A 240 16.80 0.42 21.04
C ILE A 240 17.95 -0.34 21.70
N ILE A 241 17.82 -1.66 21.89
CA ILE A 241 18.87 -2.50 22.48
C ILE A 241 20.16 -2.42 21.66
N GLU A 242 20.08 -2.35 20.34
CA GLU A 242 21.26 -2.16 19.48
C GLU A 242 22.01 -0.84 19.80
N LYS A 243 21.28 0.24 20.14
CA LYS A 243 21.88 1.50 20.60
C LYS A 243 22.43 1.39 22.03
N ILE A 244 21.71 0.77 22.94
CA ILE A 244 22.17 0.56 24.33
C ILE A 244 23.47 -0.26 24.33
N ASN A 245 23.61 -1.23 23.44
CA ASN A 245 24.86 -2.02 23.33
C ASN A 245 26.06 -1.17 22.86
N LYS A 246 25.81 -0.06 22.13
CA LYS A 246 26.84 0.92 21.70
C LYS A 246 27.11 1.99 22.75
N ASP A 247 26.06 2.41 23.46
CA ASP A 247 26.12 3.40 24.55
C ASP A 247 25.29 2.92 25.73
N PRO A 248 25.92 2.33 26.77
CA PRO A 248 25.22 1.80 27.94
C PRO A 248 24.42 2.84 28.76
N ASN A 249 24.70 4.14 28.57
CA ASN A 249 23.96 5.21 29.23
C ASN A 249 22.73 5.68 28.43
N TYR A 250 22.51 5.10 27.23
CA TYR A 250 21.38 5.45 26.37
C TYR A 250 20.05 5.03 27.01
N LYS A 251 19.13 5.98 27.14
CA LYS A 251 17.77 5.72 27.66
C LYS A 251 16.83 5.39 26.51
N GLY A 252 16.46 4.12 26.44
CA GLY A 252 15.49 3.63 25.45
C GLY A 252 14.07 4.07 25.79
N LYS A 253 13.37 4.60 24.78
CA LYS A 253 12.01 5.11 24.92
C LYS A 253 11.14 4.68 23.75
N ILE A 254 9.92 4.20 24.06
CA ILE A 254 8.87 3.89 23.10
C ILE A 254 7.65 4.72 23.45
N ASP A 255 7.23 5.60 22.57
CA ASP A 255 6.02 6.41 22.71
C ASP A 255 4.90 5.81 21.86
N ILE A 256 3.72 5.59 22.47
CA ILE A 256 2.52 5.12 21.78
C ILE A 256 1.43 6.17 21.97
N GLU A 257 0.84 6.61 20.84
CA GLU A 257 -0.21 7.63 20.84
C GLU A 257 -1.33 7.22 19.90
N ILE A 258 -2.58 7.48 20.30
CA ILE A 258 -3.77 7.31 19.45
C ILE A 258 -4.25 8.71 19.06
N ILE A 259 -4.52 8.89 17.75
CA ILE A 259 -5.03 10.13 17.17
C ILE A 259 -6.35 9.83 16.45
N ASP A 260 -7.39 10.59 16.75
CA ASP A 260 -8.66 10.56 16.05
C ASP A 260 -8.56 11.42 14.79
N ASN A 261 -8.81 10.81 13.63
CA ASN A 261 -8.81 11.48 12.34
C ASN A 261 -10.09 11.17 11.57
N ASN A 262 -11.23 11.67 12.10
CA ASN A 262 -12.58 11.54 11.54
C ASN A 262 -13.00 10.10 11.21
N ASP A 263 -12.61 9.59 10.02
CA ASP A 263 -12.99 8.25 9.55
C ASP A 263 -11.98 7.15 9.95
N TYR A 264 -10.81 7.54 10.48
CA TYR A 264 -9.72 6.65 10.82
C TYR A 264 -9.22 6.88 12.24
N ILE A 265 -8.81 5.81 12.90
CA ILE A 265 -7.96 5.89 14.08
C ILE A 265 -6.53 5.72 13.62
N VAL A 266 -5.66 6.66 13.99
CA VAL A 266 -4.23 6.60 13.69
C VAL A 266 -3.48 6.27 14.96
N ILE A 267 -2.74 5.17 14.95
CA ILE A 267 -1.90 4.74 16.08
C ILE A 267 -0.45 4.98 15.68
N LEU A 268 0.23 5.80 16.48
CA LEU A 268 1.64 6.10 16.32
C LEU A 268 2.46 5.28 17.32
N ILE A 269 3.43 4.54 16.84
CA ILE A 269 4.43 3.86 17.67
C ILE A 269 5.79 4.43 17.28
N THR A 270 6.40 5.19 18.19
CA THR A 270 7.66 5.89 17.95
C THR A 270 8.72 5.37 18.90
N ASP A 271 9.84 4.90 18.37
CA ASP A 271 11.02 4.52 19.11
C ASP A 271 12.17 5.52 18.87
N ASN A 272 13.12 5.55 19.80
CA ASN A 272 14.36 6.29 19.67
C ASN A 272 15.56 5.37 19.28
N GLY A 273 15.29 4.19 18.71
CA GLY A 273 16.27 3.22 18.23
C GLY A 273 17.05 3.68 16.99
N GLU A 274 17.76 2.75 16.34
CA GLU A 274 18.60 3.05 15.17
C GLU A 274 17.82 3.44 13.90
N GLY A 275 16.53 3.10 13.85
CA GLY A 275 15.71 3.34 12.67
C GLY A 275 15.77 2.21 11.66
N ILE A 276 15.03 2.35 10.55
CA ILE A 276 14.96 1.39 9.44
C ILE A 276 15.66 2.00 8.22
N SER A 277 16.76 1.40 7.78
CA SER A 277 17.56 1.88 6.65
C SER A 277 16.81 1.81 5.31
N ASP A 278 16.20 0.67 5.02
CA ASP A 278 15.44 0.43 3.77
C ASP A 278 14.00 0.00 4.10
N LYS A 279 13.08 0.97 4.01
CA LYS A 279 11.67 0.77 4.35
C LYS A 279 10.98 -0.22 3.40
N LYS A 280 11.36 -0.26 2.12
CA LYS A 280 10.77 -1.18 1.14
C LYS A 280 11.20 -2.61 1.40
N LYS A 281 12.50 -2.81 1.63
CA LYS A 281 13.02 -4.15 1.97
C LYS A 281 12.51 -4.64 3.32
N ALA A 282 12.35 -3.75 4.31
CA ALA A 282 11.82 -4.12 5.63
C ALA A 282 10.40 -4.73 5.58
N MET A 283 9.63 -4.42 4.53
CA MET A 283 8.31 -5.03 4.27
C MET A 283 8.38 -6.35 3.49
N THR A 284 9.58 -6.73 2.99
CA THR A 284 9.76 -7.98 2.26
C THR A 284 9.95 -9.13 3.24
N PRO A 285 9.24 -10.26 3.09
CA PRO A 285 9.46 -11.44 3.94
C PRO A 285 10.92 -11.89 3.94
N TYR A 286 11.40 -12.33 5.11
CA TYR A 286 12.78 -12.81 5.37
C TYR A 286 13.87 -11.75 5.30
N TYR A 287 13.56 -10.49 5.02
CA TYR A 287 14.56 -9.44 5.13
C TYR A 287 14.72 -9.03 6.59
N THR A 288 15.94 -9.15 7.09
CA THR A 288 16.31 -8.70 8.44
C THR A 288 17.75 -8.23 8.48
N THR A 289 18.00 -7.18 9.24
CA THR A 289 19.35 -6.70 9.59
C THR A 289 19.82 -7.27 10.95
N LYS A 290 18.90 -7.93 11.68
CA LYS A 290 19.15 -8.43 13.04
C LYS A 290 19.70 -9.85 13.02
N LYS A 291 20.69 -10.15 13.87
CA LYS A 291 21.34 -11.48 13.94
C LYS A 291 20.38 -12.63 14.29
N SER A 292 19.33 -12.37 15.07
CA SER A 292 18.33 -13.37 15.50
C SER A 292 16.93 -13.10 14.97
N GLY A 293 16.79 -12.17 14.04
CA GLY A 293 15.50 -11.80 13.47
C GLY A 293 15.08 -12.75 12.33
N THR A 294 13.82 -13.13 12.26
CA THR A 294 13.28 -13.97 11.19
C THR A 294 12.89 -13.18 9.92
N GLY A 295 12.80 -11.86 10.04
CA GLY A 295 12.36 -10.98 8.96
C GLY A 295 10.87 -11.14 8.61
N LEU A 296 10.06 -11.76 9.48
CA LEU A 296 8.63 -11.97 9.26
C LEU A 296 7.74 -11.00 10.02
N GLY A 297 8.26 -10.31 11.04
CA GLY A 297 7.45 -9.46 11.93
C GLY A 297 6.70 -8.34 11.18
N LEU A 298 7.39 -7.49 10.43
CA LEU A 298 6.76 -6.39 9.66
C LEU A 298 5.87 -6.86 8.52
N PRO A 299 6.23 -7.88 7.70
CA PRO A 299 5.32 -8.50 6.75
C PRO A 299 4.01 -9.01 7.37
N ILE A 300 4.08 -9.63 8.56
CA ILE A 300 2.90 -10.09 9.31
C ILE A 300 2.02 -8.89 9.69
N VAL A 301 2.63 -7.85 10.25
CA VAL A 301 1.93 -6.62 10.63
C VAL A 301 1.24 -6.00 9.42
N ASN A 302 1.94 -5.84 8.31
CA ASN A 302 1.39 -5.26 7.09
C ASN A 302 0.22 -6.08 6.53
N LYS A 303 0.31 -7.43 6.55
CA LYS A 303 -0.78 -8.31 6.13
C LYS A 303 -2.01 -8.09 7.01
N ILE A 304 -1.87 -8.15 8.33
CA ILE A 304 -2.98 -7.97 9.27
C ILE A 304 -3.65 -6.61 9.08
N ILE A 305 -2.87 -5.53 8.99
CA ILE A 305 -3.40 -4.18 8.80
C ILE A 305 -4.16 -4.05 7.48
N ASN A 306 -3.63 -4.63 6.40
CA ASN A 306 -4.34 -4.65 5.10
C ASN A 306 -5.65 -5.46 5.15
N GLU A 307 -5.69 -6.59 5.85
CA GLU A 307 -6.91 -7.40 6.05
C GLU A 307 -7.96 -6.63 6.87
N HIS A 308 -7.53 -5.71 7.75
CA HIS A 308 -8.39 -4.77 8.48
C HIS A 308 -8.73 -3.49 7.66
N SER A 309 -8.48 -3.49 6.35
CA SER A 309 -8.68 -2.32 5.46
C SER A 309 -7.91 -1.06 5.91
N GLY A 310 -6.85 -1.26 6.67
CA GLY A 310 -5.97 -0.23 7.17
C GLY A 310 -4.76 0.02 6.27
N GLU A 311 -3.91 0.95 6.68
CA GLU A 311 -2.64 1.28 6.03
C GLU A 311 -1.52 1.36 7.07
N LEU A 312 -0.32 0.91 6.69
CA LEU A 312 0.88 0.97 7.50
C LEU A 312 1.91 1.88 6.84
N VAL A 313 2.35 2.92 7.57
CA VAL A 313 3.34 3.89 7.06
C VAL A 313 4.55 3.91 7.99
N ILE A 314 5.76 3.77 7.43
CA ILE A 314 7.01 3.84 8.16
C ILE A 314 7.70 5.19 7.91
N LYS A 315 8.02 5.91 9.00
CA LYS A 315 8.76 7.18 8.98
C LYS A 315 10.02 7.06 9.84
N ASN A 316 11.13 7.60 9.38
CA ASN A 316 12.35 7.74 10.16
C ASN A 316 12.49 9.21 10.55
N LYS A 317 12.71 9.46 11.86
CA LYS A 317 13.11 10.77 12.37
C LYS A 317 14.42 10.60 13.19
N LYS A 318 14.33 10.56 14.52
CA LYS A 318 15.45 10.24 15.41
C LYS A 318 15.40 8.78 15.91
N GLY A 319 14.80 7.88 15.17
CA GLY A 319 14.46 6.48 15.37
C GLY A 319 13.40 6.08 14.35
N THR A 320 12.51 5.12 14.65
CA THR A 320 11.41 4.73 13.77
C THR A 320 10.08 5.25 14.31
N THR A 321 9.24 5.77 13.46
CA THR A 321 7.81 6.00 13.73
C THR A 321 6.99 5.14 12.78
N ILE A 322 6.17 4.27 13.33
CA ILE A 322 5.21 3.46 12.59
C ILE A 322 3.83 4.04 12.82
N GLU A 323 3.16 4.40 11.73
CA GLU A 323 1.78 4.88 11.74
C GLU A 323 0.87 3.79 11.23
N ILE A 324 -0.16 3.45 11.99
CA ILE A 324 -1.18 2.47 11.65
C ILE A 324 -2.49 3.23 11.48
N TRP A 325 -3.06 3.18 10.30
CA TRP A 325 -4.36 3.77 9.98
C TRP A 325 -5.41 2.68 9.95
N LEU A 326 -6.40 2.74 10.83
CA LEU A 326 -7.50 1.78 10.89
C LEU A 326 -8.83 2.51 10.71
N PRO A 327 -9.73 2.05 9.81
CA PRO A 327 -11.03 2.66 9.63
C PRO A 327 -11.91 2.43 10.87
N ILE A 328 -12.65 3.48 11.30
CA ILE A 328 -13.59 3.37 12.42
C ILE A 328 -14.81 2.55 11.99
N LYS A 329 -15.25 2.72 10.73
CA LYS A 329 -16.30 1.93 10.10
C LYS A 329 -15.71 1.18 8.91
N ILE A 330 -15.80 -0.13 8.88
CA ILE A 330 -15.54 -0.90 7.66
C ILE A 330 -16.78 -0.71 6.80
N ASN A 331 -16.65 -0.04 5.65
CA ASN A 331 -17.70 -0.06 4.62
C ASN A 331 -17.78 -1.50 4.10
N GLU A 332 -18.94 -2.15 4.33
CA GLU A 332 -19.31 -3.44 3.76
C GLU A 332 -19.26 -3.42 2.23
#